data_28f151f28a5657c6b3b8642d01de2170
#
_entry.id   28f151f28a5657c6b3b8642d01de2170
#
_cell.length_a   1.000
_cell.length_b   1.000
_cell.length_c   1.000
_cell.angle_alpha   90.00
_cell.angle_beta   90.00
_cell.angle_gamma   90.00
#
_symmetry.space_group_name_H-M   'P 1'
#
loop_
_entity.id
_entity.type
_entity.pdbx_description
1 polymer ?
#
loop_
_entity_poly.entity_id
_entity_poly.type
_entity_poly.pdbx_seq_one_letter_code
_entity_poly.pdbx_strand_id
1 'polypeptide(L)'
;TATEKYTAVGQDVSVGKGETPEASEGIKNKNDLPTGTTYEWKQPVDTTNPGTQPGTIIVTYPDQTKDEVEVNVQIKDTKTDAQTYDATGDVLNKKYGETATAAEIIGKVTTTAPDDKVKSKEVVGDIPTEGKGQKVKVKVTYADGSIDEAEVTVNYETATEKYTAVGQDVSVGKGETPEASEGIKNKNDLPTGTTYEWK
;
A
#
# COMPACT_ATOMS: atom_id res chain seq x y z
N THR A 1 -8.74 44.24 -37.34
CA THR A 1 -8.15 42.97 -36.92
C THR A 1 -8.88 42.41 -35.72
N ALA A 2 -8.78 41.11 -35.45
CA ALA A 2 -9.40 40.50 -34.29
C ALA A 2 -8.84 41.04 -32.97
N THR A 3 -7.53 41.30 -32.91
CA THR A 3 -6.87 41.87 -31.73
C THR A 3 -7.32 43.32 -31.42
N GLU A 4 -7.85 44.07 -32.41
CA GLU A 4 -8.43 45.41 -32.15
C GLU A 4 -9.85 45.32 -31.59
N LYS A 5 -10.58 44.23 -31.89
CA LYS A 5 -11.98 44.03 -31.49
C LYS A 5 -12.13 43.20 -30.20
N TYR A 6 -11.30 42.20 -30.01
CA TYR A 6 -11.36 41.28 -28.89
C TYR A 6 -10.11 41.38 -28.02
N THR A 7 -10.26 41.16 -26.73
CA THR A 7 -9.18 41.05 -25.78
C THR A 7 -9.31 39.80 -24.99
N ALA A 8 -8.31 38.91 -25.08
CA ALA A 8 -8.25 37.71 -24.28
C ALA A 8 -7.92 38.03 -22.82
N VAL A 9 -8.66 37.52 -21.88
CA VAL A 9 -8.48 37.73 -20.44
C VAL A 9 -7.96 36.51 -19.77
N GLY A 10 -6.81 36.62 -19.09
CA GLY A 10 -6.17 35.53 -18.36
C GLY A 10 -6.87 35.17 -17.06
N GLN A 11 -6.71 33.94 -16.65
CA GLN A 11 -7.03 33.43 -15.32
C GLN A 11 -6.00 32.40 -14.89
N ASP A 12 -5.88 32.19 -13.57
CA ASP A 12 -4.99 31.16 -13.04
C ASP A 12 -5.43 29.76 -13.49
N VAL A 13 -4.44 28.89 -13.74
CA VAL A 13 -4.61 27.48 -14.09
C VAL A 13 -4.11 26.61 -12.94
N SER A 14 -4.88 25.59 -12.55
CA SER A 14 -4.44 24.60 -11.56
C SER A 14 -4.10 23.29 -12.23
N VAL A 15 -2.96 22.68 -11.87
CA VAL A 15 -2.48 21.43 -12.42
C VAL A 15 -1.77 20.61 -11.33
N GLY A 16 -1.75 19.29 -11.44
CA GLY A 16 -0.96 18.42 -10.59
C GLY A 16 0.52 18.44 -10.97
N LYS A 17 1.39 18.18 -10.00
CA LYS A 17 2.83 18.01 -10.21
C LYS A 17 3.10 16.98 -11.31
N GLY A 18 3.91 17.35 -12.31
CA GLY A 18 4.26 16.51 -13.45
C GLY A 18 3.22 16.43 -14.56
N GLU A 19 2.04 17.05 -14.40
CA GLU A 19 1.02 17.10 -15.44
C GLU A 19 1.21 18.31 -16.36
N THR A 20 0.67 18.23 -17.59
CA THR A 20 0.75 19.33 -18.57
C THR A 20 -0.55 20.14 -18.50
N PRO A 21 -0.48 21.45 -18.17
CA PRO A 21 -1.69 22.28 -18.14
C PRO A 21 -2.17 22.63 -19.55
N GLU A 22 -3.50 22.60 -19.74
CA GLU A 22 -4.14 23.02 -20.99
C GLU A 22 -4.15 24.57 -21.10
N ALA A 23 -3.56 25.11 -22.17
CA ALA A 23 -3.46 26.57 -22.37
C ALA A 23 -4.83 27.25 -22.42
N SER A 24 -5.83 26.59 -23.01
CA SER A 24 -7.19 27.14 -23.11
C SER A 24 -7.88 27.40 -21.76
N GLU A 25 -7.48 26.69 -20.71
CA GLU A 25 -8.01 26.88 -19.35
C GLU A 25 -7.54 28.17 -18.71
N GLY A 26 -6.41 28.69 -19.17
CA GLY A 26 -5.88 29.99 -18.74
C GLY A 26 -6.59 31.20 -19.35
N ILE A 27 -7.59 31.02 -20.21
CA ILE A 27 -8.35 32.10 -20.81
C ILE A 27 -9.78 32.10 -20.29
N LYS A 28 -10.09 33.13 -19.50
CA LYS A 28 -11.38 33.27 -18.80
C LYS A 28 -12.57 33.47 -19.74
N ASN A 29 -12.38 34.29 -20.77
CA ASN A 29 -13.45 34.73 -21.67
C ASN A 29 -13.41 34.03 -23.04
N LYS A 30 -12.94 32.78 -23.10
CA LYS A 30 -12.79 32.05 -24.36
C LYS A 30 -14.10 31.92 -25.16
N ASN A 31 -15.25 31.93 -24.48
CA ASN A 31 -16.56 31.86 -25.13
C ASN A 31 -16.96 33.16 -25.81
N ASP A 32 -16.33 34.28 -25.47
CA ASP A 32 -16.59 35.60 -26.08
C ASP A 32 -15.66 35.87 -27.28
N LEU A 33 -14.66 34.98 -27.49
CA LEU A 33 -13.70 35.10 -28.58
C LEU A 33 -14.22 34.41 -29.86
N PRO A 34 -13.73 34.81 -31.05
CA PRO A 34 -14.21 34.26 -32.32
C PRO A 34 -14.08 32.72 -32.40
N THR A 35 -15.06 32.06 -32.97
CA THR A 35 -14.97 30.63 -33.27
C THR A 35 -13.74 30.34 -34.15
N GLY A 36 -12.95 29.31 -33.76
CA GLY A 36 -11.68 28.99 -34.43
C GLY A 36 -10.43 29.64 -33.80
N THR A 37 -10.61 30.36 -32.69
CA THR A 37 -9.46 30.82 -31.87
C THR A 37 -8.75 29.62 -31.26
N THR A 38 -7.41 29.63 -31.32
CA THR A 38 -6.55 28.59 -30.75
C THR A 38 -5.67 29.13 -29.62
N TYR A 39 -5.26 28.24 -28.73
CA TYR A 39 -4.51 28.57 -27.52
C TYR A 39 -3.31 27.65 -27.38
N GLU A 40 -2.15 28.22 -27.17
CA GLU A 40 -0.90 27.44 -26.95
C GLU A 40 -0.01 28.14 -25.94
N TRP A 41 0.76 27.35 -25.18
CA TRP A 41 1.80 27.93 -24.33
C TRP A 41 2.95 28.43 -25.19
N LYS A 42 3.37 29.69 -24.95
CA LYS A 42 4.54 30.30 -25.63
C LYS A 42 5.82 29.53 -25.34
N GLN A 43 5.96 29.02 -24.11
CA GLN A 43 6.96 28.07 -23.66
C GLN A 43 6.28 27.00 -22.80
N PRO A 44 6.77 25.75 -22.85
CA PRO A 44 6.27 24.71 -21.94
C PRO A 44 6.37 25.15 -20.48
N VAL A 45 5.31 24.96 -19.70
CA VAL A 45 5.32 25.28 -18.26
C VAL A 45 6.01 24.12 -17.53
N ASP A 46 7.02 24.45 -16.73
CA ASP A 46 7.70 23.47 -15.86
C ASP A 46 6.81 23.16 -14.63
N THR A 47 6.26 21.96 -14.58
CA THR A 47 5.41 21.46 -13.48
C THR A 47 6.12 20.46 -12.56
N THR A 48 7.44 20.38 -12.64
CA THR A 48 8.26 19.43 -11.86
C THR A 48 8.16 19.66 -10.36
N ASN A 49 8.01 20.91 -9.92
CA ASN A 49 7.92 21.26 -8.50
C ASN A 49 6.60 21.95 -8.17
N PRO A 50 6.00 21.65 -6.99
CA PRO A 50 4.83 22.38 -6.50
C PRO A 50 5.10 23.87 -6.31
N GLY A 51 4.07 24.66 -6.47
CA GLY A 51 4.14 26.13 -6.32
C GLY A 51 3.51 26.86 -7.48
N THR A 52 3.76 28.16 -7.57
CA THR A 52 3.25 29.03 -8.63
C THR A 52 4.33 29.23 -9.69
N GLN A 53 4.00 28.96 -10.95
CA GLN A 53 4.85 29.24 -12.11
C GLN A 53 4.15 30.21 -13.05
N PRO A 54 4.83 31.26 -13.55
CA PRO A 54 4.27 32.12 -14.58
C PRO A 54 4.26 31.39 -15.92
N GLY A 55 3.25 31.66 -16.72
CA GLY A 55 3.16 31.16 -18.09
C GLY A 55 2.57 32.21 -19.02
N THR A 56 2.95 32.20 -20.28
CA THR A 56 2.40 33.07 -21.32
C THR A 56 1.65 32.21 -22.34
N ILE A 57 0.39 32.56 -22.57
CA ILE A 57 -0.46 31.89 -23.56
C ILE A 57 -0.50 32.74 -24.82
N ILE A 58 -0.25 32.14 -25.96
CA ILE A 58 -0.49 32.74 -27.27
C ILE A 58 -1.92 32.39 -27.71
N VAL A 59 -2.73 33.41 -27.85
CA VAL A 59 -4.08 33.33 -28.37
C VAL A 59 -4.05 33.71 -29.85
N THR A 60 -4.30 32.76 -30.74
CA THR A 60 -4.31 33.02 -32.20
C THR A 60 -5.75 33.04 -32.71
N TYR A 61 -6.15 34.19 -33.24
CA TYR A 61 -7.47 34.39 -33.82
C TYR A 61 -7.57 33.83 -35.25
N PRO A 62 -8.80 33.64 -35.80
CA PRO A 62 -9.00 33.12 -37.15
C PRO A 62 -8.36 33.98 -38.27
N ASP A 63 -8.17 35.29 -38.03
CA ASP A 63 -7.50 36.21 -38.96
C ASP A 63 -5.96 36.20 -38.81
N GLN A 64 -5.42 35.24 -38.04
CA GLN A 64 -3.99 35.03 -37.73
C GLN A 64 -3.36 36.12 -36.85
N THR A 65 -4.13 37.08 -36.36
CA THR A 65 -3.62 38.00 -35.35
C THR A 65 -3.54 37.33 -33.99
N LYS A 66 -2.61 37.79 -33.12
CA LYS A 66 -2.28 37.10 -31.87
C LYS A 66 -2.26 38.05 -30.68
N ASP A 67 -2.78 37.58 -29.55
CA ASP A 67 -2.57 38.18 -28.23
C ASP A 67 -1.62 37.28 -27.40
N GLU A 68 -0.84 37.90 -26.52
CA GLU A 68 -0.09 37.20 -25.49
C GLU A 68 -0.72 37.50 -24.13
N VAL A 69 -1.06 36.45 -23.39
CA VAL A 69 -1.73 36.55 -22.09
C VAL A 69 -0.88 35.90 -21.02
N GLU A 70 -0.44 36.70 -20.03
CA GLU A 70 0.27 36.18 -18.87
C GLU A 70 -0.74 35.61 -17.83
N VAL A 71 -0.42 34.41 -17.31
CA VAL A 71 -1.22 33.74 -16.30
C VAL A 71 -0.30 33.07 -15.28
N ASN A 72 -0.84 32.73 -14.10
CA ASN A 72 -0.15 31.91 -13.11
C ASN A 72 -0.66 30.47 -13.20
N VAL A 73 0.28 29.51 -13.17
CA VAL A 73 -0.01 28.10 -13.07
C VAL A 73 0.26 27.66 -11.65
N GLN A 74 -0.80 27.22 -10.94
CA GLN A 74 -0.73 26.68 -9.59
C GLN A 74 -0.48 25.18 -9.66
N ILE A 75 0.74 24.74 -9.33
CA ILE A 75 1.16 23.35 -9.33
C ILE A 75 0.93 22.77 -7.94
N LYS A 76 0.04 21.78 -7.82
CA LYS A 76 -0.31 21.15 -6.56
C LYS A 76 0.49 19.86 -6.38
N ASP A 77 1.01 19.64 -5.17
CA ASP A 77 1.61 18.36 -4.78
C ASP A 77 0.46 17.40 -4.48
N THR A 78 0.13 16.56 -5.45
CA THR A 78 -0.85 15.49 -5.26
C THR A 78 -0.16 14.29 -4.64
N LYS A 79 -0.32 14.13 -3.32
CA LYS A 79 0.11 12.91 -2.63
C LYS A 79 -0.70 11.72 -3.13
N THR A 80 -0.01 10.58 -3.30
CA THR A 80 -0.70 9.31 -3.55
C THR A 80 -1.45 8.85 -2.29
N ASP A 81 -2.38 7.90 -2.47
CA ASP A 81 -3.10 7.31 -1.33
C ASP A 81 -2.10 6.63 -0.37
N ALA A 82 -1.07 5.92 -0.87
CA ALA A 82 0.00 5.35 -0.03
C ALA A 82 0.85 6.38 0.72
N GLN A 83 0.97 7.62 0.24
CA GLN A 83 1.63 8.70 0.96
C GLN A 83 0.72 9.41 1.98
N THR A 84 -0.59 9.22 1.85
CA THR A 84 -1.61 9.87 2.67
C THR A 84 -2.08 8.97 3.82
N TYR A 85 -2.16 7.67 3.57
CA TYR A 85 -2.66 6.67 4.50
C TYR A 85 -1.56 5.72 4.94
N ASP A 86 -1.74 5.11 6.10
CA ASP A 86 -0.83 4.11 6.65
C ASP A 86 -1.49 2.73 6.63
N ALA A 87 -0.70 1.69 6.40
CA ALA A 87 -1.09 0.30 6.55
C ALA A 87 -0.23 -0.38 7.61
N THR A 88 -0.85 -1.05 8.57
CA THR A 88 -0.17 -1.73 9.68
C THR A 88 -0.67 -3.16 9.83
N GLY A 89 0.24 -4.08 10.19
CA GLY A 89 -0.08 -5.45 10.53
C GLY A 89 -0.03 -5.68 12.04
N ASP A 90 -0.92 -6.53 12.51
CA ASP A 90 -1.00 -6.96 13.91
C ASP A 90 -0.47 -8.39 14.06
N VAL A 91 -0.60 -8.97 15.25
CA VAL A 91 -0.14 -10.33 15.58
C VAL A 91 -1.26 -11.34 15.35
N LEU A 92 -0.93 -12.45 14.67
CA LEU A 92 -1.77 -13.63 14.53
C LEU A 92 -1.18 -14.78 15.35
N ASN A 93 -1.91 -15.25 16.35
CA ASN A 93 -1.51 -16.41 17.15
C ASN A 93 -2.28 -17.66 16.72
N LYS A 94 -1.56 -18.73 16.46
CA LYS A 94 -2.11 -20.04 16.08
C LYS A 94 -1.79 -21.08 17.14
N LYS A 95 -2.75 -21.97 17.40
CA LYS A 95 -2.57 -23.09 18.32
C LYS A 95 -1.68 -24.17 17.70
N TYR A 96 -1.08 -25.01 18.53
CA TYR A 96 -0.30 -26.14 18.05
C TYR A 96 -1.14 -27.02 17.12
N GLY A 97 -0.60 -27.33 15.94
CA GLY A 97 -1.26 -28.11 14.90
C GLY A 97 -2.18 -27.33 13.97
N GLU A 98 -2.41 -26.05 14.21
CA GLU A 98 -3.16 -25.19 13.30
C GLU A 98 -2.22 -24.57 12.23
N THR A 99 -2.80 -24.21 11.09
CA THR A 99 -2.11 -23.46 10.04
C THR A 99 -2.76 -22.10 9.84
N ALA A 100 -1.96 -21.07 9.56
CA ALA A 100 -2.46 -19.76 9.19
C ALA A 100 -2.90 -19.74 7.72
N THR A 101 -4.00 -19.07 7.44
CA THR A 101 -4.47 -18.85 6.08
C THR A 101 -4.21 -17.42 5.62
N ALA A 102 -4.18 -17.20 4.30
CA ALA A 102 -4.04 -15.85 3.74
C ALA A 102 -5.15 -14.91 4.23
N ALA A 103 -6.38 -15.39 4.34
CA ALA A 103 -7.51 -14.61 4.83
C ALA A 103 -7.34 -14.15 6.28
N GLU A 104 -6.83 -15.03 7.16
CA GLU A 104 -6.54 -14.68 8.56
C GLU A 104 -5.43 -13.64 8.66
N ILE A 105 -4.38 -13.78 7.86
CA ILE A 105 -3.25 -12.82 7.82
C ILE A 105 -3.72 -11.46 7.31
N ILE A 106 -4.46 -11.43 6.20
CA ILE A 106 -5.05 -10.20 5.65
C ILE A 106 -5.98 -9.52 6.66
N GLY A 107 -6.75 -10.32 7.42
CA GLY A 107 -7.62 -9.82 8.49
C GLY A 107 -6.88 -9.11 9.64
N LYS A 108 -5.56 -9.30 9.76
CA LYS A 108 -4.69 -8.61 10.73
C LYS A 108 -4.08 -7.30 10.21
N VAL A 109 -4.37 -6.94 8.96
CA VAL A 109 -3.90 -5.68 8.37
C VAL A 109 -5.00 -4.62 8.43
N THR A 110 -4.69 -3.52 9.11
CA THR A 110 -5.54 -2.33 9.17
C THR A 110 -4.91 -1.19 8.38
N THR A 111 -5.73 -0.28 7.88
CA THR A 111 -5.29 0.93 7.21
C THR A 111 -6.10 2.12 7.70
N THR A 112 -5.48 3.31 7.69
CA THR A 112 -6.19 4.57 7.98
C THR A 112 -7.02 5.05 6.79
N ALA A 113 -6.86 4.41 5.61
CA ALA A 113 -7.66 4.72 4.43
C ALA A 113 -9.13 4.30 4.59
N PRO A 114 -10.10 5.08 4.10
CA PRO A 114 -11.49 4.65 4.01
C PRO A 114 -11.63 3.48 3.02
N ASP A 115 -12.67 2.67 3.17
CA ASP A 115 -12.86 1.42 2.42
C ASP A 115 -12.86 1.60 0.90
N ASP A 116 -13.42 2.70 0.39
CA ASP A 116 -13.47 3.03 -1.04
C ASP A 116 -12.09 3.38 -1.63
N LYS A 117 -11.10 3.63 -0.78
CA LYS A 117 -9.71 3.88 -1.16
C LYS A 117 -8.84 2.63 -1.17
N VAL A 118 -9.29 1.51 -0.62
CA VAL A 118 -8.55 0.25 -0.61
C VAL A 118 -9.06 -0.66 -1.74
N LYS A 119 -8.20 -0.94 -2.71
CA LYS A 119 -8.51 -1.80 -3.84
C LYS A 119 -8.33 -3.27 -3.52
N SER A 120 -7.21 -3.65 -2.91
CA SER A 120 -6.90 -5.04 -2.55
C SER A 120 -5.87 -5.14 -1.44
N LYS A 121 -5.88 -6.31 -0.75
CA LYS A 121 -4.83 -6.75 0.18
C LYS A 121 -4.42 -8.16 -0.23
N GLU A 122 -3.12 -8.40 -0.37
CA GLU A 122 -2.58 -9.68 -0.84
C GLU A 122 -1.36 -10.08 0.00
N VAL A 123 -1.30 -11.36 0.40
CA VAL A 123 -0.10 -11.91 1.05
C VAL A 123 1.03 -12.02 0.02
N VAL A 124 2.21 -11.58 0.40
CA VAL A 124 3.42 -11.66 -0.43
C VAL A 124 4.35 -12.73 0.11
N GLY A 125 4.66 -13.73 -0.73
CA GLY A 125 5.52 -14.84 -0.37
C GLY A 125 4.79 -15.99 0.34
N ASP A 126 5.58 -16.89 0.93
CA ASP A 126 5.07 -18.07 1.58
C ASP A 126 4.53 -17.78 3.00
N ILE A 127 3.50 -18.51 3.40
CA ILE A 127 2.96 -18.44 4.74
C ILE A 127 3.72 -19.49 5.59
N PRO A 128 4.42 -19.07 6.67
CA PRO A 128 5.12 -20.00 7.55
C PRO A 128 4.12 -20.93 8.25
N THR A 129 4.53 -22.18 8.52
CA THR A 129 3.69 -23.20 9.14
C THR A 129 4.03 -23.46 10.60
N GLU A 130 5.13 -22.91 11.10
CA GLU A 130 5.63 -23.10 12.48
C GLU A 130 6.51 -21.93 12.92
N GLY A 131 6.81 -21.86 14.20
CA GLY A 131 7.74 -20.89 14.78
C GLY A 131 7.08 -19.68 15.42
N LYS A 132 7.87 -18.92 16.14
CA LYS A 132 7.49 -17.64 16.77
C LYS A 132 8.06 -16.48 15.97
N GLY A 133 7.37 -15.33 16.01
CA GLY A 133 7.85 -14.10 15.41
C GLY A 133 8.01 -14.15 13.89
N GLN A 134 7.26 -15.01 13.21
CA GLN A 134 7.32 -15.17 11.77
C GLN A 134 6.69 -13.95 11.08
N LYS A 135 7.44 -13.29 10.20
CA LYS A 135 7.01 -12.08 9.52
C LYS A 135 6.42 -12.41 8.15
N VAL A 136 5.20 -11.97 7.92
CA VAL A 136 4.50 -12.13 6.65
C VAL A 136 4.11 -10.77 6.12
N LYS A 137 4.56 -10.46 4.90
CA LYS A 137 4.23 -9.20 4.24
C LYS A 137 2.86 -9.29 3.57
N VAL A 138 2.11 -8.21 3.68
CA VAL A 138 0.84 -8.01 2.98
C VAL A 138 0.93 -6.73 2.16
N LYS A 139 0.76 -6.86 0.87
CA LYS A 139 0.67 -5.74 -0.06
C LYS A 139 -0.74 -5.15 0.01
N VAL A 140 -0.85 -3.86 0.30
CA VAL A 140 -2.08 -3.09 0.25
C VAL A 140 -2.04 -2.22 -0.99
N THR A 141 -2.97 -2.41 -1.92
CA THR A 141 -3.10 -1.60 -3.13
C THR A 141 -4.27 -0.65 -2.98
N TYR A 142 -4.03 0.64 -3.18
CA TYR A 142 -5.04 1.69 -3.08
C TYR A 142 -5.75 1.95 -4.42
N ALA A 143 -6.82 2.73 -4.38
CA ALA A 143 -7.66 3.03 -5.55
C ALA A 143 -6.89 3.77 -6.65
N ASP A 144 -5.91 4.61 -6.30
CA ASP A 144 -5.03 5.31 -7.24
C ASP A 144 -3.90 4.43 -7.80
N GLY A 145 -3.82 3.14 -7.39
CA GLY A 145 -2.78 2.20 -7.80
C GLY A 145 -1.50 2.25 -6.97
N SER A 146 -1.37 3.19 -6.04
CA SER A 146 -0.24 3.22 -5.11
C SER A 146 -0.30 2.06 -4.11
N ILE A 147 0.85 1.71 -3.53
CA ILE A 147 1.02 0.48 -2.76
C ILE A 147 1.72 0.78 -1.42
N ASP A 148 1.23 0.14 -0.35
CA ASP A 148 1.93 -0.04 0.92
C ASP A 148 2.21 -1.51 1.18
N GLU A 149 3.21 -1.78 2.00
CA GLU A 149 3.46 -3.10 2.59
C GLU A 149 3.23 -3.03 4.11
N ALA A 150 2.35 -3.90 4.62
CA ALA A 150 2.18 -4.13 6.04
C ALA A 150 2.81 -5.47 6.44
N GLU A 151 3.33 -5.56 7.66
CA GLU A 151 3.95 -6.77 8.17
C GLU A 151 3.12 -7.36 9.31
N VAL A 152 2.61 -8.59 9.12
CA VAL A 152 1.88 -9.36 10.14
C VAL A 152 2.85 -10.32 10.80
N THR A 153 2.85 -10.35 12.14
CA THR A 153 3.62 -11.32 12.91
C THR A 153 2.77 -12.54 13.22
N VAL A 154 3.23 -13.72 12.78
CA VAL A 154 2.54 -15.00 13.05
C VAL A 154 3.33 -15.78 14.10
N ASN A 155 2.64 -16.19 15.16
CA ASN A 155 3.18 -17.03 16.22
C ASN A 155 2.44 -18.36 16.27
N TYR A 156 3.19 -19.46 16.23
CA TYR A 156 2.64 -20.79 16.44
C TYR A 156 2.96 -21.29 17.85
N GLU A 157 1.96 -21.81 18.53
CA GLU A 157 2.13 -22.50 19.81
C GLU A 157 2.98 -23.75 19.59
N THR A 158 3.99 -23.94 20.44
CA THR A 158 4.85 -25.13 20.39
C THR A 158 4.20 -26.33 21.12
N ALA A 159 4.69 -27.54 20.83
CA ALA A 159 4.24 -28.74 21.53
C ALA A 159 4.49 -28.63 23.05
N THR A 160 5.62 -28.04 23.47
CA THR A 160 5.95 -27.87 24.89
C THR A 160 5.07 -26.85 25.61
N GLU A 161 4.50 -25.88 24.89
CA GLU A 161 3.51 -24.94 25.43
C GLU A 161 2.14 -25.59 25.61
N LYS A 162 1.78 -26.54 24.73
CA LYS A 162 0.46 -27.22 24.75
C LYS A 162 0.46 -28.44 25.65
N TYR A 163 1.53 -29.23 25.65
CA TYR A 163 1.62 -30.53 26.33
C TYR A 163 2.69 -30.51 27.42
N THR A 164 2.40 -31.26 28.48
CA THR A 164 3.35 -31.47 29.57
C THR A 164 3.53 -32.97 29.77
N ALA A 165 4.76 -33.47 29.61
CA ALA A 165 5.06 -34.86 29.92
C ALA A 165 5.07 -35.10 31.43
N VAL A 166 4.45 -36.17 31.88
CA VAL A 166 4.36 -36.55 33.28
C VAL A 166 5.15 -37.84 33.51
N GLY A 167 6.13 -37.77 34.42
CA GLY A 167 6.95 -38.91 34.80
C GLY A 167 6.23 -39.94 35.65
N GLN A 168 6.71 -41.16 35.58
CA GLN A 168 6.33 -42.26 36.49
C GLN A 168 7.53 -43.16 36.74
N ASP A 169 7.42 -43.95 37.82
CA ASP A 169 8.46 -44.92 38.16
C ASP A 169 8.53 -46.02 37.14
N VAL A 170 9.73 -46.51 36.87
CA VAL A 170 10.00 -47.62 35.95
C VAL A 170 10.63 -48.75 36.75
N SER A 171 10.13 -49.99 36.57
CA SER A 171 10.70 -51.20 37.15
C SER A 171 11.37 -52.05 36.08
N VAL A 172 12.61 -52.48 36.39
CA VAL A 172 13.41 -53.30 35.47
C VAL A 172 14.18 -54.35 36.22
N GLY A 173 14.46 -55.50 35.60
CA GLY A 173 15.26 -56.57 36.17
C GLY A 173 16.74 -56.18 36.27
N LYS A 174 17.45 -56.80 37.20
CA LYS A 174 18.90 -56.59 37.39
C LYS A 174 19.65 -56.87 36.08
N GLY A 175 20.42 -55.86 35.63
CA GLY A 175 21.21 -55.96 34.40
C GLY A 175 20.45 -55.65 33.10
N GLU A 176 19.16 -55.35 33.19
CA GLU A 176 18.36 -54.92 32.05
C GLU A 176 18.37 -53.40 31.86
N THR A 177 18.14 -52.95 30.64
CA THR A 177 18.08 -51.53 30.31
C THR A 177 16.62 -51.09 30.25
N PRO A 178 16.21 -50.10 31.07
CA PRO A 178 14.83 -49.64 31.02
C PRO A 178 14.56 -48.81 29.76
N GLU A 179 13.38 -48.99 29.16
CA GLU A 179 12.92 -48.17 28.07
C GLU A 179 12.47 -46.76 28.59
N ALA A 180 13.05 -45.69 28.05
CA ALA A 180 12.75 -44.33 28.51
C ALA A 180 11.24 -43.98 28.39
N SER A 181 10.57 -44.51 27.39
CA SER A 181 9.13 -44.27 27.17
C SER A 181 8.24 -44.80 28.29
N GLU A 182 8.67 -45.82 29.01
CA GLU A 182 7.94 -46.38 30.16
C GLU A 182 7.93 -45.44 31.38
N GLY A 183 8.91 -44.53 31.44
CA GLY A 183 8.97 -43.49 32.48
C GLY A 183 8.00 -42.34 32.23
N ILE A 184 7.20 -42.32 31.16
CA ILE A 184 6.22 -41.30 30.85
C ILE A 184 4.82 -41.84 30.97
N LYS A 185 4.10 -41.34 31.99
CA LYS A 185 2.73 -41.80 32.33
C LYS A 185 1.69 -41.46 31.25
N ASN A 186 1.77 -40.25 30.66
CA ASN A 186 0.78 -39.72 29.75
C ASN A 186 1.23 -39.72 28.29
N LYS A 187 2.07 -40.70 27.90
CA LYS A 187 2.63 -40.75 26.52
C LYS A 187 1.56 -40.79 25.42
N ASN A 188 0.39 -41.37 25.72
CA ASN A 188 -0.73 -41.44 24.76
C ASN A 188 -1.42 -40.05 24.54
N ASP A 189 -1.22 -39.11 25.44
CA ASP A 189 -1.75 -37.74 25.33
C ASP A 189 -0.77 -36.79 24.63
N LEU A 190 0.46 -37.25 24.39
CA LEU A 190 1.50 -36.49 23.71
C LEU A 190 1.38 -36.60 22.19
N PRO A 191 1.89 -35.63 21.41
CA PRO A 191 1.81 -35.66 19.95
C PRO A 191 2.42 -36.93 19.35
N THR A 192 1.81 -37.44 18.27
CA THR A 192 2.39 -38.52 17.47
C THR A 192 3.81 -38.12 17.00
N GLY A 193 4.75 -39.09 17.09
CA GLY A 193 6.15 -38.83 16.75
C GLY A 193 7.02 -38.32 17.91
N THR A 194 6.45 -38.15 19.13
CA THR A 194 7.24 -37.88 20.32
C THR A 194 8.22 -39.01 20.61
N THR A 195 9.49 -38.68 20.83
CA THR A 195 10.55 -39.62 21.17
C THR A 195 10.99 -39.43 22.62
N TYR A 196 11.57 -40.49 23.20
CA TYR A 196 11.96 -40.57 24.60
C TYR A 196 13.39 -41.11 24.72
N GLU A 197 14.23 -40.48 25.51
CA GLU A 197 15.58 -40.93 25.77
C GLU A 197 15.98 -40.66 27.21
N TRP A 198 16.89 -41.48 27.75
CA TRP A 198 17.56 -41.20 29.04
C TRP A 198 18.67 -40.19 28.84
N LYS A 199 18.83 -39.25 29.78
CA LYS A 199 19.93 -38.30 29.78
C LYS A 199 21.16 -38.88 30.43
#